data_f4da7b95a4e99d7d0d5bd9e2071bcad7
#
_entry.id   f4da7b95a4e99d7d0d5bd9e2071bcad7
#
_cell.length_a   1.000
_cell.length_b   1.000
_cell.length_c   1.000
_cell.angle_alpha   90.00
_cell.angle_beta   90.00
_cell.angle_gamma   90.00
#
_symmetry.space_group_name_H-M   'P 1'
#
loop_
_entity.id
_entity.type
_entity.pdbx_description
1 polymer ?
#
loop_
_entity_poly.entity_id
_entity_poly.type
_entity_poly.pdbx_seq_one_letter_code
_entity_poly.pdbx_strand_id
1 'polypeptide(L)'
;MLNIYELFPRYDARKSFYGKAHIIETSKTIKLKSYDTIILQYSKQTKTIKFLCRDLWAFSQTTNRHINEFLKQFTNEKTLSKREILQRIGA
;
A
#
# COMPACT_ATOMS: atom_id res chain seq x y z
N MET A 1 -9.72 -4.05 -17.04
CA MET A 1 -9.51 -2.62 -17.30
C MET A 1 -8.53 -2.07 -16.27
N LEU A 2 -7.59 -1.26 -16.70
CA LEU A 2 -6.55 -0.71 -15.83
C LEU A 2 -6.90 0.73 -15.45
N ASN A 3 -6.96 1.01 -14.13
CA ASN A 3 -7.13 2.36 -13.61
C ASN A 3 -5.94 2.73 -12.76
N ILE A 4 -5.39 3.92 -12.99
CA ILE A 4 -4.30 4.46 -12.19
C ILE A 4 -4.77 5.80 -11.65
N TYR A 5 -4.73 5.95 -10.32
CA TYR A 5 -5.13 7.21 -9.69
C TYR A 5 -4.34 7.44 -8.41
N GLU A 6 -4.33 8.69 -7.97
CA GLU A 6 -3.61 9.06 -6.77
C GLU A 6 -4.35 8.59 -5.52
N LEU A 7 -3.58 8.08 -4.53
CA LEU A 7 -4.12 7.70 -3.23
C LEU A 7 -4.16 8.94 -2.34
N PHE A 8 -5.37 9.34 -1.95
CA PHE A 8 -5.56 10.45 -1.02
C PHE A 8 -5.83 9.92 0.38
N PRO A 9 -5.21 10.51 1.41
CA PRO A 9 -5.40 10.06 2.79
C PRO A 9 -6.81 10.39 3.28
N ARG A 10 -7.49 9.39 3.83
CA ARG A 10 -8.79 9.55 4.50
C ARG A 10 -8.68 9.30 5.98
N TYR A 11 -7.73 8.48 6.39
CA TYR A 11 -7.54 8.05 7.77
C TYR A 11 -6.25 8.58 8.37
N ASP A 12 -5.40 9.20 7.56
CA ASP A 12 -4.18 9.85 8.01
C ASP A 12 -4.48 11.31 8.36
N ALA A 13 -3.68 11.87 9.26
CA ALA A 13 -3.80 13.28 9.64
C ALA A 13 -3.38 14.22 8.51
N ARG A 14 -2.63 13.75 7.53
CA ARG A 14 -2.20 14.55 6.40
C ARG A 14 -3.33 14.73 5.41
N LYS A 15 -3.36 15.89 4.76
CA LYS A 15 -4.39 16.19 3.76
C LYS A 15 -4.09 15.60 2.40
N SER A 16 -2.83 15.32 2.11
CA SER A 16 -2.38 14.82 0.82
C SER A 16 -1.07 14.07 0.98
N PHE A 17 -0.83 13.10 0.12
CA PHE A 17 0.48 12.47 -0.01
C PHE A 17 1.30 13.11 -1.14
N TYR A 18 0.86 14.27 -1.63
CA TYR A 18 1.58 15.10 -2.61
C TYR A 18 1.98 14.34 -3.88
N GLY A 19 1.09 13.46 -4.37
CA GLY A 19 1.37 12.69 -5.58
C GLY A 19 2.41 11.59 -5.41
N LYS A 20 2.74 11.23 -4.17
CA LYS A 20 3.76 10.20 -3.92
C LYS A 20 3.18 8.79 -3.78
N ALA A 21 1.87 8.66 -3.67
CA ALA A 21 1.20 7.38 -3.55
C ALA A 21 0.13 7.25 -4.63
N HIS A 22 0.14 6.12 -5.34
CA HIS A 22 -0.80 5.85 -6.42
C HIS A 22 -1.39 4.46 -6.27
N ILE A 23 -2.60 4.32 -6.79
CA ILE A 23 -3.29 3.03 -6.86
C ILE A 23 -3.31 2.58 -8.31
N ILE A 24 -2.98 1.32 -8.53
CA ILE A 24 -3.08 0.67 -9.84
C ILE A 24 -4.11 -0.44 -9.69
N GLU A 25 -5.29 -0.20 -10.22
CA GLU A 25 -6.41 -1.12 -10.04
C GLU A 25 -6.73 -1.84 -11.35
N THR A 26 -6.86 -3.16 -11.27
CA THR A 26 -7.35 -4.00 -12.36
C THR A 26 -8.62 -4.69 -11.90
N SER A 27 -9.23 -5.50 -12.78
CA SER A 27 -10.43 -6.26 -12.42
C SER A 27 -10.19 -7.25 -11.29
N LYS A 28 -8.96 -7.69 -11.08
CA LYS A 28 -8.62 -8.74 -10.11
C LYS A 28 -7.76 -8.26 -8.95
N THR A 29 -7.03 -7.16 -9.11
CA THR A 29 -6.05 -6.74 -8.11
C THR A 29 -6.08 -5.24 -7.90
N ILE A 30 -5.60 -4.83 -6.71
CA ILE A 30 -5.33 -3.43 -6.40
C ILE A 30 -3.90 -3.35 -5.90
N LYS A 31 -3.06 -2.54 -6.55
CA LYS A 31 -1.65 -2.38 -6.18
C LYS A 31 -1.40 -1.01 -5.61
N LEU A 32 -0.51 -0.95 -4.63
CA LEU A 32 -0.03 0.32 -4.08
C LEU A 32 1.35 0.62 -4.65
N LYS A 33 1.47 1.78 -5.27
CA LYS A 33 2.76 2.32 -5.71
C LYS A 33 3.12 3.49 -4.80
N SER A 34 4.26 3.40 -4.13
CA SER A 34 4.79 4.47 -3.29
C SER A 34 6.05 4.99 -3.94
N TYR A 35 6.06 6.30 -4.24
CA TYR A 35 7.09 6.91 -5.08
C TYR A 35 7.14 6.16 -6.43
N ASP A 36 8.25 5.55 -6.78
CA ASP A 36 8.38 4.82 -8.06
C ASP A 36 8.37 3.31 -7.89
N THR A 37 7.98 2.82 -6.71
CA THR A 37 8.07 1.40 -6.38
C THR A 37 6.70 0.83 -6.07
N ILE A 38 6.36 -0.29 -6.70
CA ILE A 38 5.15 -1.04 -6.35
C ILE A 38 5.44 -1.83 -5.08
N ILE A 39 4.71 -1.50 -4.01
CA ILE A 39 4.97 -2.02 -2.67
C ILE A 39 4.22 -3.31 -2.41
N LEU A 40 2.92 -3.33 -2.70
CA LEU A 40 2.08 -4.47 -2.39
C LEU A 40 0.94 -4.61 -3.39
N GLN A 41 0.35 -5.79 -3.38
CA GLN A 41 -0.80 -6.13 -4.20
C GLN A 41 -1.87 -6.77 -3.33
N TYR A 42 -3.10 -6.32 -3.49
CA TYR A 42 -4.27 -6.93 -2.85
C TYR A 42 -5.06 -7.68 -3.92
N SER A 43 -5.30 -8.96 -3.69
CA SER A 43 -6.15 -9.76 -4.57
C SER A 43 -7.60 -9.62 -4.15
N LYS A 44 -8.44 -9.12 -5.05
CA LYS A 44 -9.88 -8.97 -4.77
C LYS A 44 -10.56 -10.34 -4.61
N GLN A 45 -10.05 -11.34 -5.29
CA GLN A 45 -10.65 -12.66 -5.35
C GLN A 45 -10.38 -13.45 -4.07
N THR A 46 -9.13 -13.49 -3.64
CA THR A 46 -8.73 -14.23 -2.44
C THR A 46 -8.72 -13.36 -1.18
N LYS A 47 -8.84 -12.04 -1.35
CA LYS A 47 -8.78 -11.05 -0.27
C LYS A 47 -7.49 -11.15 0.53
N THR A 48 -6.40 -11.40 -0.17
CA THR A 48 -5.07 -11.55 0.44
C THR A 48 -4.13 -10.46 -0.05
N ILE A 49 -3.16 -10.11 0.80
CA ILE A 49 -2.16 -9.11 0.51
C ILE A 49 -0.81 -9.78 0.31
N LYS A 50 -0.12 -9.38 -0.76
CA LYS A 50 1.23 -9.83 -1.04
C LYS A 50 2.13 -8.63 -1.18
N PHE A 51 3.21 -8.60 -0.40
CA PHE A 51 4.22 -7.56 -0.54
C PHE A 51 5.14 -7.89 -1.71
N LEU A 52 5.29 -6.96 -2.64
CA LEU A 52 6.07 -7.16 -3.85
C LEU A 52 7.47 -6.59 -3.72
N CYS A 53 7.65 -5.55 -2.90
CA CYS A 53 8.96 -4.96 -2.63
C CYS A 53 9.55 -5.61 -1.40
N ARG A 54 10.78 -6.12 -1.53
CA ARG A 54 11.50 -6.76 -0.42
C ARG A 54 12.63 -5.91 0.12
N ASP A 55 12.83 -4.74 -0.44
CA ASP A 55 13.87 -3.84 0.04
C ASP A 55 13.35 -3.09 1.27
N LEU A 56 13.71 -3.59 2.44
CA LEU A 56 13.25 -3.05 3.71
C LEU A 56 13.76 -1.64 3.95
N TRP A 57 14.89 -1.30 3.37
CA TRP A 57 15.48 0.02 3.52
C TRP A 57 14.74 1.08 2.74
N ALA A 58 13.94 0.66 1.76
CA ALA A 58 13.11 1.57 0.98
C ALA A 58 11.86 2.04 1.73
N PHE A 59 11.53 1.39 2.87
CA PHE A 59 10.32 1.74 3.62
C PHE A 59 10.58 2.89 4.59
N SER A 60 10.42 4.11 4.10
CA SER A 60 10.42 5.28 4.96
C SER A 60 9.15 5.34 5.81
N GLN A 61 9.09 6.27 6.77
CA GLN A 61 7.85 6.53 7.51
C GLN A 61 6.72 6.92 6.56
N THR A 62 7.03 7.68 5.53
CA THR A 62 6.03 8.10 4.54
C THR A 62 5.47 6.90 3.80
N THR A 63 6.32 5.97 3.37
CA THR A 63 5.86 4.74 2.72
C THR A 63 4.97 3.93 3.67
N ASN A 64 5.33 3.85 4.94
CA ASN A 64 4.52 3.16 5.93
C ASN A 64 3.13 3.80 6.07
N ARG A 65 3.04 5.12 5.99
CA ARG A 65 1.76 5.83 5.99
C ARG A 65 0.92 5.47 4.77
N HIS A 66 1.56 5.37 3.59
CA HIS A 66 0.87 4.95 2.37
C HIS A 66 0.31 3.54 2.50
N ILE A 67 1.09 2.62 3.06
CA ILE A 67 0.67 1.24 3.28
C ILE A 67 -0.54 1.19 4.20
N ASN A 68 -0.49 1.88 5.33
CA ASN A 68 -1.59 1.85 6.30
C ASN A 68 -2.85 2.51 5.77
N GLU A 69 -2.71 3.59 4.99
CA GLU A 69 -3.86 4.21 4.36
C GLU A 69 -4.51 3.26 3.36
N PHE A 70 -3.69 2.55 2.58
CA PHE A 70 -4.18 1.54 1.64
C PHE A 70 -4.94 0.43 2.37
N LEU A 71 -4.37 -0.08 3.46
CA LEU A 71 -5.00 -1.16 4.21
C LEU A 71 -6.36 -0.74 4.75
N LYS A 72 -6.48 0.48 5.24
CA LYS A 72 -7.74 0.97 5.78
C LYS A 72 -8.79 1.23 4.72
N GLN A 73 -8.38 1.69 3.54
CA GLN A 73 -9.32 2.04 2.49
C GLN A 73 -9.81 0.82 1.69
N PHE A 74 -8.95 -0.15 1.47
CA PHE A 74 -9.24 -1.23 0.52
C PHE A 74 -9.37 -2.61 1.17
N THR A 75 -8.99 -2.75 2.43
CA THR A 75 -9.01 -4.04 3.11
C THR A 75 -9.61 -3.91 4.51
N ASN A 76 -9.84 -5.05 5.16
CA ASN A 76 -10.23 -5.10 6.56
C ASN A 76 -9.04 -5.30 7.50
N GLU A 77 -7.84 -5.20 6.97
CA GLU A 77 -6.63 -5.37 7.76
C GLU A 77 -6.42 -4.22 8.72
N LYS A 78 -5.79 -4.53 9.86
CA LYS A 78 -5.40 -3.51 10.84
C LYS A 78 -4.20 -2.73 10.31
N THR A 79 -3.98 -1.56 10.89
CA THR A 79 -2.74 -0.83 10.64
C THR A 79 -1.55 -1.68 11.09
N LEU A 80 -0.47 -1.60 10.32
CA LEU A 80 0.74 -2.36 10.59
C LEU A 80 1.87 -1.43 10.99
N SER A 81 2.60 -1.81 12.03
CA SER A 81 3.86 -1.16 12.36
C SER A 81 4.92 -1.56 11.32
N LYS A 82 6.00 -0.81 11.26
CA LYS A 82 7.12 -1.14 10.38
C LYS A 82 7.62 -2.56 10.64
N ARG A 83 7.69 -2.94 11.91
CA ARG A 83 8.12 -4.29 12.31
C ARG A 83 7.19 -5.37 11.76
N GLU A 84 5.89 -5.16 11.84
CA GLU A 84 4.92 -6.12 11.32
C GLU A 84 5.00 -6.23 9.80
N ILE A 85 5.23 -5.13 9.12
CA ILE A 85 5.42 -5.13 7.66
C ILE A 85 6.66 -5.94 7.31
N LEU A 86 7.76 -5.77 8.03
CA LEU A 86 8.98 -6.53 7.81
C LEU A 86 8.76 -8.02 7.97
N GLN A 87 7.98 -8.41 8.96
CA GLN A 87 7.65 -9.82 9.19
C GLN A 87 6.85 -10.41 8.03
N ARG A 88 5.92 -9.65 7.47
CA ARG A 88 5.10 -10.11 6.36
C ARG A 88 5.87 -10.21 5.05
N ILE A 89 6.94 -9.45 4.89
CA ILE A 89 7.78 -9.53 3.70
C ILE A 89 8.58 -10.84 3.69
N GLY A 90 8.60 -11.57 4.79
CA GLY A 90 9.26 -12.85 4.86
C GLY A 90 10.73 -12.76 5.17
N ALA A 91 11.08 -11.74 5.90
CA ALA A 91 12.45 -11.61 6.39
C ALA A 91 12.71 -12.65 7.48
#